data_9f7f0c06cf3ef1926853841d74590b14
#
_entry.id   9f7f0c06cf3ef1926853841d74590b14
#
_cell.length_a   1.000
_cell.length_b   1.000
_cell.length_c   1.000
_cell.angle_alpha   90.00
_cell.angle_beta   90.00
_cell.angle_gamma   90.00
#
_symmetry.space_group_name_H-M   'P 1'
#
loop_
_entity.id
_entity.type
_entity.pdbx_description
1 polymer ?
#
loop_
_entity_poly.entity_id
_entity_poly.type
_entity_poly.pdbx_seq_one_letter_code
_entity_poly.pdbx_strand_id
1 'polypeptide(L)'
;MAKYNEKELADTSKFLSFVLRHKPEAIGIVLDREGWADIDKLILCAQKAGKRLTRALLDTVVATSDKKRFSYSSDGRCIRAVQGHSTSQVAISFAEKTPPQFLYHGTASRFLDEIKKQGLIAGDRHYVHLSADEATARKVGARHGSPVVLTVKAQEMAKRGIPFWQAENGVWLTSTVAVEFLE
;
A
#
# COMPACT_ATOMS: atom_id res chain seq x y z
N MET A 1 -14.84 10.29 -25.32
CA MET A 1 -13.73 11.14 -24.84
C MET A 1 -13.53 10.91 -23.36
N ALA A 2 -12.31 10.64 -22.92
CA ALA A 2 -12.02 10.51 -21.50
C ALA A 2 -12.31 11.86 -20.81
N LYS A 3 -13.17 11.84 -19.80
CA LYS A 3 -13.61 13.04 -19.07
C LYS A 3 -12.47 13.67 -18.24
N TYR A 4 -11.41 12.90 -17.97
CA TYR A 4 -10.27 13.27 -17.12
C TYR A 4 -8.96 12.88 -17.82
N ASN A 5 -7.92 13.70 -17.72
CA ASN A 5 -6.61 13.40 -18.27
C ASN A 5 -5.76 12.57 -17.30
N GLU A 6 -4.69 11.91 -17.79
CA GLU A 6 -3.82 11.04 -17.01
C GLU A 6 -3.18 11.74 -15.82
N LYS A 7 -2.79 13.00 -15.96
CA LYS A 7 -2.21 13.80 -14.87
C LYS A 7 -3.21 14.01 -13.76
N GLU A 8 -4.44 14.37 -14.08
CA GLU A 8 -5.53 14.58 -13.10
C GLU A 8 -5.84 13.28 -12.35
N LEU A 9 -5.90 12.14 -13.04
CA LEU A 9 -6.09 10.83 -12.41
C LEU A 9 -4.92 10.46 -11.49
N ALA A 10 -3.68 10.68 -11.93
CA ALA A 10 -2.49 10.39 -11.14
C ALA A 10 -2.41 11.28 -9.89
N ASP A 11 -2.67 12.57 -10.01
CA ASP A 11 -2.64 13.51 -8.88
C ASP A 11 -3.76 13.21 -7.87
N THR A 12 -4.95 12.85 -8.36
CA THR A 12 -6.06 12.42 -7.50
C THR A 12 -5.72 11.10 -6.79
N SER A 13 -5.13 10.13 -7.47
CA SER A 13 -4.71 8.86 -6.86
C SER A 13 -3.64 9.07 -5.78
N LYS A 14 -2.69 9.99 -6.00
CA LYS A 14 -1.69 10.37 -4.98
C LYS A 14 -2.34 11.03 -3.76
N PHE A 15 -3.25 11.96 -4.00
CA PHE A 15 -4.00 12.63 -2.94
C PHE A 15 -4.81 11.63 -2.10
N LEU A 16 -5.57 10.74 -2.74
CA LEU A 16 -6.32 9.69 -2.05
C LEU A 16 -5.41 8.76 -1.25
N SER A 17 -4.26 8.36 -1.83
CA SER A 17 -3.28 7.55 -1.11
C SER A 17 -2.73 8.27 0.12
N PHE A 18 -2.49 9.56 0.04
CA PHE A 18 -2.00 10.37 1.16
C PHE A 18 -3.02 10.43 2.30
N VAL A 19 -4.26 10.79 2.02
CA VAL A 19 -5.29 10.94 3.06
C VAL A 19 -5.83 9.61 3.58
N LEU A 20 -5.92 8.57 2.75
CA LEU A 20 -6.45 7.27 3.16
C LEU A 20 -5.41 6.34 3.79
N ARG A 21 -4.11 6.64 3.69
CA ARG A 21 -3.04 5.80 4.25
C ARG A 21 -2.25 6.46 5.37
N HIS A 22 -2.03 7.77 5.25
CA HIS A 22 -1.01 8.45 6.04
C HIS A 22 -1.56 9.54 6.93
N LYS A 23 -2.33 10.47 6.38
CA LYS A 23 -2.77 11.69 7.07
C LYS A 23 -4.25 12.03 6.81
N PRO A 24 -5.19 11.22 7.30
CA PRO A 24 -6.63 11.52 7.17
C PRO A 24 -7.00 12.86 7.81
N GLU A 25 -6.35 13.23 8.89
CA GLU A 25 -6.53 14.49 9.60
C GLU A 25 -6.16 15.73 8.76
N ALA A 26 -5.35 15.56 7.70
CA ALA A 26 -4.96 16.69 6.83
C ALA A 26 -6.15 17.35 6.13
N ILE A 27 -7.26 16.64 5.96
CA ILE A 27 -8.52 17.16 5.43
C ILE A 27 -9.69 16.98 6.40
N GLY A 28 -9.42 16.50 7.62
CA GLY A 28 -10.42 16.32 8.66
C GLY A 28 -11.33 15.09 8.47
N ILE A 29 -10.92 14.08 7.74
CA ILE A 29 -11.63 12.79 7.69
C ILE A 29 -11.17 11.85 8.81
N VAL A 30 -12.07 10.97 9.21
CA VAL A 30 -11.80 9.89 10.16
C VAL A 30 -11.96 8.57 9.42
N LEU A 31 -10.97 7.69 9.59
CA LEU A 31 -11.03 6.32 9.11
C LEU A 31 -11.46 5.40 10.25
N ASP A 32 -12.22 4.37 9.93
CA ASP A 32 -12.46 3.31 10.90
C ASP A 32 -11.22 2.38 11.03
N ARG A 33 -11.30 1.40 11.91
CA ARG A 33 -10.20 0.47 12.16
C ARG A 33 -9.78 -0.34 10.93
N GLU A 34 -10.70 -0.62 10.02
CA GLU A 34 -10.46 -1.32 8.76
C GLU A 34 -10.08 -0.37 7.60
N GLY A 35 -9.90 0.91 7.89
CA GLY A 35 -9.44 1.93 6.94
C GLY A 35 -10.54 2.53 6.07
N TRP A 36 -11.82 2.27 6.38
CA TRP A 36 -12.95 2.81 5.63
C TRP A 36 -13.19 4.28 5.92
N ALA A 37 -13.40 5.06 4.86
CA ALA A 37 -13.90 6.43 4.89
C ALA A 37 -15.26 6.51 4.20
N ASP A 38 -16.19 7.25 4.77
CA ASP A 38 -17.44 7.63 4.10
C ASP A 38 -17.14 8.51 2.89
N ILE A 39 -17.66 8.13 1.71
CA ILE A 39 -17.32 8.78 0.44
C ILE A 39 -17.85 10.21 0.39
N ASP A 40 -19.07 10.47 0.88
CA ASP A 40 -19.67 11.80 0.83
C ASP A 40 -18.89 12.77 1.74
N LYS A 41 -18.47 12.30 2.92
CA LYS A 41 -17.60 13.06 3.82
C LYS A 41 -16.22 13.30 3.21
N LEU A 42 -15.62 12.28 2.57
CA LEU A 42 -14.34 12.42 1.89
C LEU A 42 -14.40 13.49 0.80
N ILE A 43 -15.43 13.47 -0.05
CA ILE A 43 -15.63 14.45 -1.12
C ILE A 43 -15.79 15.85 -0.53
N LEU A 44 -16.64 16.01 0.48
CA LEU A 44 -16.89 17.30 1.13
C LEU A 44 -15.61 17.87 1.77
N CYS A 45 -14.86 17.05 2.51
CA CYS A 45 -13.62 17.47 3.16
C CYS A 45 -12.52 17.81 2.14
N ALA A 46 -12.41 17.01 1.05
CA ALA A 46 -11.49 17.30 -0.04
C ALA A 46 -11.80 18.65 -0.71
N GLN A 47 -13.07 18.91 -1.01
CA GLN A 47 -13.51 20.17 -1.61
C GLN A 47 -13.24 21.37 -0.69
N LYS A 48 -13.49 21.25 0.60
CA LYS A 48 -13.13 22.28 1.61
C LYS A 48 -11.62 22.54 1.67
N ALA A 49 -10.81 21.51 1.41
CA ALA A 49 -9.36 21.63 1.32
C ALA A 49 -8.86 22.10 -0.08
N GLY A 50 -9.75 22.56 -0.95
CA GLY A 50 -9.42 23.10 -2.27
C GLY A 50 -9.14 22.04 -3.34
N LYS A 51 -9.49 20.75 -3.09
CA LYS A 51 -9.34 19.67 -4.06
C LYS A 51 -10.62 19.44 -4.84
N ARG A 52 -10.52 19.38 -6.16
CA ARG A 52 -11.65 19.10 -7.05
C ARG A 52 -11.92 17.59 -7.06
N LEU A 53 -12.57 17.08 -6.02
CA LEU A 53 -12.98 15.68 -5.95
C LEU A 53 -14.49 15.57 -6.16
N THR A 54 -14.90 14.71 -7.08
CA THR A 54 -16.29 14.34 -7.34
C THR A 54 -16.44 12.83 -7.32
N ARG A 55 -17.65 12.33 -7.14
CA ARG A 55 -17.91 10.89 -7.22
C ARG A 55 -17.45 10.30 -8.56
N ALA A 56 -17.73 10.96 -9.67
CA ALA A 56 -17.33 10.50 -11.00
C ALA A 56 -15.81 10.44 -11.19
N LEU A 57 -15.05 11.41 -10.65
CA LEU A 57 -13.58 11.38 -10.67
C LEU A 57 -13.05 10.24 -9.79
N LEU A 58 -13.61 10.07 -8.60
CA LEU A 58 -13.26 8.98 -7.68
C LEU A 58 -13.47 7.61 -8.33
N ASP A 59 -14.64 7.39 -8.93
CA ASP A 59 -14.98 6.14 -9.62
C ASP A 59 -14.02 5.86 -10.79
N THR A 60 -13.65 6.90 -11.55
CA THR A 60 -12.67 6.76 -12.64
C THR A 60 -11.29 6.38 -12.10
N VAL A 61 -10.81 7.02 -11.03
CA VAL A 61 -9.51 6.69 -10.41
C VAL A 61 -9.48 5.25 -9.91
N VAL A 62 -10.55 4.80 -9.25
CA VAL A 62 -10.62 3.42 -8.74
C VAL A 62 -10.66 2.41 -9.90
N ALA A 63 -11.43 2.68 -10.96
CA ALA A 63 -11.58 1.78 -12.09
C ALA A 63 -10.34 1.70 -12.99
N THR A 64 -9.61 2.80 -13.17
CA THR A 64 -8.45 2.88 -14.09
C THR A 64 -7.09 2.64 -13.42
N SER A 65 -7.06 2.38 -12.13
CA SER A 65 -5.81 2.12 -11.42
C SER A 65 -5.23 0.77 -11.82
N ASP A 66 -4.04 0.76 -12.44
CA ASP A 66 -3.30 -0.45 -12.83
C ASP A 66 -3.04 -1.40 -11.65
N LYS A 67 -2.98 -0.84 -10.46
CA LYS A 67 -2.86 -1.58 -9.19
C LYS A 67 -4.11 -1.28 -8.38
N LYS A 68 -4.83 -2.29 -7.96
CA LYS A 68 -5.97 -2.14 -7.05
C LYS A 68 -5.54 -1.48 -5.73
N ARG A 69 -5.44 -0.14 -5.74
CA ARG A 69 -5.01 0.65 -4.57
C ARG A 69 -6.13 0.92 -3.60
N PHE A 70 -7.34 0.99 -4.13
CA PHE A 70 -8.55 1.35 -3.38
C PHE A 70 -9.63 0.32 -3.64
N SER A 71 -10.50 0.12 -2.65
CA SER A 71 -11.72 -0.67 -2.81
C SER A 71 -12.90 0.05 -2.19
N TYR A 72 -14.09 -0.25 -2.71
CA TYR A 72 -15.37 0.17 -2.15
C TYR A 72 -15.90 -0.87 -1.19
N SER A 73 -16.68 -0.42 -0.21
CA SER A 73 -17.52 -1.30 0.60
C SER A 73 -18.62 -1.95 -0.26
N SER A 74 -19.18 -3.06 0.20
CA SER A 74 -20.20 -3.81 -0.52
C SER A 74 -21.44 -2.98 -0.87
N ASP A 75 -21.78 -1.99 -0.05
CA ASP A 75 -22.89 -1.05 -0.26
C ASP A 75 -22.49 0.19 -1.09
N GLY A 76 -21.22 0.30 -1.48
CA GLY A 76 -20.68 1.41 -2.27
C GLY A 76 -20.64 2.76 -1.56
N ARG A 77 -20.83 2.81 -0.24
CA ARG A 77 -20.87 4.06 0.55
C ARG A 77 -19.52 4.46 1.12
N CYS A 78 -18.61 3.52 1.28
CA CYS A 78 -17.28 3.75 1.83
C CYS A 78 -16.18 3.36 0.85
N ILE A 79 -15.00 3.96 1.03
CA ILE A 79 -13.78 3.66 0.29
C ILE A 79 -12.62 3.47 1.27
N ARG A 80 -11.69 2.57 0.93
CA ARG A 80 -10.43 2.43 1.66
C ARG A 80 -9.25 2.22 0.73
N ALA A 81 -8.05 2.53 1.21
CA ALA A 81 -6.83 1.97 0.65
C ALA A 81 -6.69 0.51 1.09
N VAL A 82 -6.30 -0.38 0.18
CA VAL A 82 -6.27 -1.84 0.46
C VAL A 82 -5.04 -2.26 1.28
N GLN A 83 -4.00 -1.40 1.34
CA GLN A 83 -2.78 -1.63 2.13
C GLN A 83 -1.91 -0.36 2.19
N GLY A 84 -0.82 -0.41 2.98
CA GLY A 84 0.22 0.61 3.01
C GLY A 84 -0.02 1.75 4.01
N HIS A 85 -0.87 1.53 4.99
CA HIS A 85 -1.19 2.51 6.03
C HIS A 85 0.01 2.77 6.97
N SER A 86 0.13 4.02 7.41
CA SER A 86 1.02 4.43 8.50
C SER A 86 0.28 5.16 9.62
N THR A 87 -1.01 5.48 9.42
CA THR A 87 -1.84 6.10 10.46
C THR A 87 -2.23 5.10 11.54
N SER A 88 -2.16 5.52 12.81
CA SER A 88 -2.57 4.71 13.95
C SER A 88 -4.08 4.45 14.04
N GLN A 89 -4.90 5.18 13.26
CA GLN A 89 -6.35 4.96 13.20
C GLN A 89 -6.71 3.60 12.60
N VAL A 90 -5.83 3.04 11.77
CA VAL A 90 -6.10 1.86 10.95
C VAL A 90 -5.30 0.65 11.45
N ALA A 91 -5.98 -0.47 11.57
CA ALA A 91 -5.39 -1.78 11.85
C ALA A 91 -6.19 -2.85 11.08
N ILE A 92 -5.98 -2.90 9.75
CA ILE A 92 -6.70 -3.84 8.89
C ILE A 92 -6.40 -5.27 9.29
N SER A 93 -7.44 -6.07 9.44
CA SER A 93 -7.36 -7.51 9.68
C SER A 93 -7.14 -8.24 8.36
N PHE A 94 -5.88 -8.49 8.00
CA PHE A 94 -5.56 -9.31 6.83
C PHE A 94 -5.66 -10.79 7.17
N ALA A 95 -6.11 -11.60 6.19
CA ALA A 95 -6.10 -13.05 6.33
C ALA A 95 -4.64 -13.57 6.27
N GLU A 96 -4.27 -14.39 7.26
CA GLU A 96 -2.99 -15.09 7.24
C GLU A 96 -2.96 -16.08 6.08
N LYS A 97 -1.84 -16.13 5.36
CA LYS A 97 -1.65 -17.00 4.21
C LYS A 97 -0.27 -17.63 4.21
N THR A 98 -0.20 -18.90 3.77
CA THR A 98 1.08 -19.55 3.53
C THR A 98 1.75 -18.93 2.31
N PRO A 99 2.97 -18.36 2.46
CA PRO A 99 3.67 -17.74 1.35
C PRO A 99 4.26 -18.79 0.39
N PRO A 100 4.58 -18.40 -0.87
CA PRO A 100 5.40 -19.21 -1.76
C PRO A 100 6.83 -19.35 -1.20
N GLN A 101 7.67 -20.13 -1.86
CA GLN A 101 9.05 -20.35 -1.46
C GLN A 101 9.82 -19.05 -1.33
N PHE A 102 9.70 -18.16 -2.31
CA PHE A 102 10.34 -16.87 -2.36
C PHE A 102 9.33 -15.75 -2.56
N LEU A 103 9.62 -14.61 -1.94
CA LEU A 103 9.01 -13.32 -2.21
C LEU A 103 10.12 -12.29 -2.45
N TYR A 104 9.77 -11.11 -2.93
CA TYR A 104 10.75 -10.14 -3.39
C TYR A 104 10.50 -8.76 -2.79
N HIS A 105 11.60 -8.10 -2.40
CA HIS A 105 11.56 -6.72 -1.91
C HIS A 105 12.34 -5.81 -2.85
N GLY A 106 11.66 -4.83 -3.41
CA GLY A 106 12.28 -3.79 -4.23
C GLY A 106 12.72 -2.61 -3.37
N THR A 107 14.01 -2.31 -3.42
CA THR A 107 14.62 -1.18 -2.70
C THR A 107 15.57 -0.40 -3.61
N ALA A 108 16.21 0.63 -3.09
CA ALA A 108 17.29 1.34 -3.79
C ALA A 108 18.64 0.99 -3.20
N SER A 109 19.69 1.03 -4.03
CA SER A 109 21.06 0.69 -3.65
C SER A 109 21.56 1.42 -2.40
N ARG A 110 21.15 2.68 -2.20
CA ARG A 110 21.52 3.49 -1.02
C ARG A 110 21.05 2.93 0.32
N PHE A 111 20.06 2.03 0.34
CA PHE A 111 19.55 1.43 1.57
C PHE A 111 20.14 0.05 1.88
N LEU A 112 20.96 -0.52 0.98
CA LEU A 112 21.48 -1.89 1.13
C LEU A 112 22.35 -2.07 2.37
N ASP A 113 23.21 -1.11 2.69
CA ASP A 113 24.10 -1.23 3.84
C ASP A 113 23.33 -1.30 5.16
N GLU A 114 22.24 -0.56 5.26
CA GLU A 114 21.37 -0.59 6.43
C GLU A 114 20.55 -1.90 6.48
N ILE A 115 20.03 -2.34 5.34
CA ILE A 115 19.30 -3.61 5.24
C ILE A 115 20.19 -4.81 5.58
N LYS A 116 21.46 -4.80 5.17
CA LYS A 116 22.45 -5.86 5.52
C LYS A 116 22.74 -5.93 7.02
N LYS A 117 22.54 -4.86 7.75
CA LYS A 117 22.76 -4.82 9.20
C LYS A 117 21.54 -5.26 9.99
N GLN A 118 20.34 -4.78 9.61
CA GLN A 118 19.13 -4.93 10.42
C GLN A 118 18.02 -5.77 9.77
N GLY A 119 18.17 -6.18 8.51
CA GLY A 119 17.11 -6.81 7.74
C GLY A 119 16.09 -5.80 7.23
N LEU A 120 14.91 -6.29 6.82
CA LEU A 120 13.80 -5.44 6.41
C LEU A 120 12.91 -5.14 7.60
N ILE A 121 12.66 -3.87 7.81
CA ILE A 121 11.75 -3.35 8.84
C ILE A 121 10.63 -2.54 8.17
N ALA A 122 9.47 -2.47 8.83
CA ALA A 122 8.29 -1.79 8.29
C ALA A 122 8.47 -0.26 8.15
N GLY A 123 9.36 0.34 8.96
CA GLY A 123 9.49 1.80 9.06
C GLY A 123 8.20 2.43 9.58
N ASP A 124 7.72 3.46 8.88
CA ASP A 124 6.49 4.16 9.25
C ASP A 124 5.21 3.34 8.92
N ARG A 125 5.32 2.27 8.16
CA ARG A 125 4.19 1.40 7.83
C ARG A 125 3.99 0.33 8.89
N HIS A 126 2.83 -0.32 8.86
CA HIS A 126 2.52 -1.41 9.81
C HIS A 126 3.25 -2.72 9.46
N TYR A 127 3.60 -2.92 8.18
CA TYR A 127 4.19 -4.15 7.66
C TYR A 127 5.31 -3.89 6.65
N VAL A 128 6.22 -4.84 6.53
CA VAL A 128 7.10 -4.97 5.37
C VAL A 128 6.26 -5.45 4.18
N HIS A 129 6.41 -4.79 3.03
CA HIS A 129 5.69 -5.09 1.80
C HIS A 129 6.59 -5.90 0.86
N LEU A 130 6.06 -7.02 0.38
CA LEU A 130 6.77 -7.93 -0.52
C LEU A 130 5.95 -8.17 -1.79
N SER A 131 6.64 -8.40 -2.89
CA SER A 131 6.05 -8.71 -4.19
C SER A 131 6.16 -10.20 -4.49
N ALA A 132 5.20 -10.74 -5.25
CA ALA A 132 5.22 -12.13 -5.69
C ALA A 132 6.24 -12.38 -6.81
N ASP A 133 6.68 -11.33 -7.51
CA ASP A 133 7.64 -11.41 -8.63
C ASP A 133 8.67 -10.28 -8.59
N GLU A 134 9.84 -10.57 -9.19
CA GLU A 134 10.97 -9.64 -9.25
C GLU A 134 10.68 -8.38 -10.07
N ALA A 135 9.93 -8.50 -11.17
CA ALA A 135 9.63 -7.37 -12.05
C ALA A 135 8.82 -6.30 -11.32
N THR A 136 7.82 -6.74 -10.54
CA THR A 136 7.04 -5.85 -9.68
C THR A 136 7.89 -5.23 -8.58
N ALA A 137 8.74 -6.02 -7.92
CA ALA A 137 9.66 -5.52 -6.89
C ALA A 137 10.63 -4.47 -7.46
N ARG A 138 11.19 -4.71 -8.64
CA ARG A 138 12.09 -3.77 -9.32
C ARG A 138 11.41 -2.44 -9.62
N LYS A 139 10.15 -2.47 -10.09
CA LYS A 139 9.35 -1.25 -10.32
C LYS A 139 9.10 -0.47 -9.02
N VAL A 140 8.95 -1.16 -7.90
CA VAL A 140 8.80 -0.52 -6.58
C VAL A 140 10.12 0.13 -6.17
N GLY A 141 11.24 -0.57 -6.28
CA GLY A 141 12.57 -0.06 -5.95
C GLY A 141 12.97 1.17 -6.76
N ALA A 142 12.63 1.18 -8.05
CA ALA A 142 12.93 2.29 -8.98
C ALA A 142 12.32 3.64 -8.55
N ARG A 143 11.31 3.64 -7.71
CA ARG A 143 10.72 4.88 -7.18
C ARG A 143 11.63 5.60 -6.17
N HIS A 144 12.60 4.87 -5.62
CA HIS A 144 13.47 5.36 -4.55
C HIS A 144 14.90 5.59 -5.00
N GLY A 145 15.24 5.30 -6.25
CA GLY A 145 16.58 5.46 -6.80
C GLY A 145 16.99 4.29 -7.70
N SER A 146 18.28 3.96 -7.76
CA SER A 146 18.77 2.80 -8.50
C SER A 146 18.20 1.51 -7.90
N PRO A 147 17.36 0.76 -8.63
CA PRO A 147 16.59 -0.33 -8.05
C PRO A 147 17.44 -1.57 -7.78
N VAL A 148 17.24 -2.14 -6.59
CA VAL A 148 17.76 -3.46 -6.22
C VAL A 148 16.61 -4.32 -5.76
N VAL A 149 16.60 -5.59 -6.14
CA VAL A 149 15.63 -6.58 -5.69
C VAL A 149 16.33 -7.55 -4.75
N LEU A 150 15.75 -7.72 -3.58
CA LEU A 150 16.18 -8.71 -2.59
C LEU A 150 15.21 -9.88 -2.62
N THR A 151 15.74 -11.08 -2.64
CA THR A 151 14.97 -12.32 -2.51
C THR A 151 14.76 -12.64 -1.03
N VAL A 152 13.53 -12.92 -0.65
CA VAL A 152 13.13 -13.29 0.71
C VAL A 152 12.76 -14.77 0.74
N LYS A 153 13.39 -15.55 1.63
CA LYS A 153 13.11 -16.97 1.87
C LYS A 153 11.80 -17.14 2.67
N ALA A 154 10.69 -16.77 2.06
CA ALA A 154 9.41 -16.64 2.74
C ALA A 154 8.87 -17.95 3.31
N GLN A 155 9.02 -19.06 2.58
CA GLN A 155 8.59 -20.38 3.06
C GLN A 155 9.42 -20.83 4.27
N GLU A 156 10.71 -20.54 4.31
CA GLU A 156 11.58 -20.85 5.45
C GLU A 156 11.17 -20.06 6.69
N MET A 157 10.88 -18.76 6.52
CA MET A 157 10.34 -17.93 7.57
C MET A 157 9.01 -18.49 8.11
N ALA A 158 8.09 -18.87 7.23
CA ALA A 158 6.80 -19.45 7.63
C ALA A 158 6.96 -20.77 8.39
N LYS A 159 7.90 -21.64 7.99
CA LYS A 159 8.24 -22.87 8.74
C LYS A 159 8.77 -22.59 10.14
N ARG A 160 9.35 -21.42 10.38
CA ARG A 160 9.78 -20.97 11.71
C ARG A 160 8.70 -20.21 12.48
N GLY A 161 7.46 -20.21 11.99
CA GLY A 161 6.30 -19.61 12.68
C GLY A 161 6.14 -18.11 12.44
N ILE A 162 6.86 -17.51 11.48
CA ILE A 162 6.71 -16.10 11.13
C ILE A 162 5.49 -15.95 10.21
N PRO A 163 4.46 -15.17 10.60
CA PRO A 163 3.23 -15.07 9.84
C PRO A 163 3.39 -14.19 8.60
N PHE A 164 2.63 -14.55 7.57
CA PHE A 164 2.45 -13.77 6.35
C PHE A 164 0.98 -13.50 6.10
N TRP A 165 0.70 -12.35 5.55
CA TRP A 165 -0.63 -11.93 5.13
C TRP A 165 -0.60 -11.47 3.68
N GLN A 166 -1.74 -11.44 3.04
CA GLN A 166 -1.86 -10.92 1.69
C GLN A 166 -2.98 -9.89 1.62
N ALA A 167 -2.68 -8.71 1.09
CA ALA A 167 -3.66 -7.67 0.83
C ALA A 167 -4.51 -7.99 -0.41
N GLU A 168 -5.65 -7.32 -0.57
CA GLU A 168 -6.59 -7.53 -1.69
C GLU A 168 -5.96 -7.37 -3.08
N ASN A 169 -4.89 -6.57 -3.19
CA ASN A 169 -4.16 -6.34 -4.44
C ASN A 169 -3.00 -7.31 -4.68
N GLY A 170 -2.89 -8.37 -3.89
CA GLY A 170 -1.86 -9.40 -4.02
C GLY A 170 -0.53 -9.08 -3.36
N VAL A 171 -0.35 -7.90 -2.78
CA VAL A 171 0.86 -7.55 -2.01
C VAL A 171 0.95 -8.41 -0.76
N TRP A 172 2.12 -9.01 -0.54
CA TRP A 172 2.41 -9.80 0.65
C TRP A 172 2.92 -8.91 1.78
N LEU A 173 2.57 -9.28 2.99
CA LEU A 173 2.86 -8.53 4.21
C LEU A 173 3.48 -9.45 5.25
N THR A 174 4.49 -8.95 5.96
CA THR A 174 5.05 -9.58 7.17
C THR A 174 5.55 -8.51 8.12
N SER A 175 5.83 -8.84 9.37
CA SER A 175 6.28 -7.85 10.36
C SER A 175 7.70 -7.36 10.11
N THR A 176 8.65 -8.28 10.01
CA THR A 176 10.08 -8.01 9.75
C THR A 176 10.68 -9.16 8.96
N VAL A 177 11.82 -8.93 8.31
CA VAL A 177 12.62 -9.98 7.66
C VAL A 177 14.04 -9.89 8.17
N ALA A 178 14.48 -10.89 8.94
CA ALA A 178 15.85 -10.96 9.42
C ALA A 178 16.84 -11.17 8.26
N VAL A 179 18.06 -10.70 8.45
CA VAL A 179 19.12 -10.74 7.41
C VAL A 179 19.36 -12.16 6.87
N GLU A 180 19.27 -13.18 7.73
CA GLU A 180 19.48 -14.59 7.35
C GLU A 180 18.48 -15.11 6.30
N PHE A 181 17.34 -14.45 6.11
CA PHE A 181 16.33 -14.79 5.11
C PHE A 181 16.44 -13.97 3.82
N LEU A 182 17.43 -13.12 3.69
CA LEU A 182 17.67 -12.26 2.52
C LEU A 182 18.78 -12.82 1.62
N GLU A 183 18.54 -12.74 0.30
CA GLU A 183 19.52 -13.00 -0.76
C GLU A 183 19.58 -11.84 -1.75
#